data_387de1874fccf68bce7ab401f06d0835
#
_entry.id   387de1874fccf68bce7ab401f06d0835
#
_cell.length_a   1.000
_cell.length_b   1.000
_cell.length_c   1.000
_cell.angle_alpha   90.00
_cell.angle_beta   90.00
_cell.angle_gamma   90.00
#
_symmetry.space_group_name_H-M   'P 1'
#
loop_
_entity.id
_entity.type
_entity.pdbx_description
1 polymer ?
#
loop_
_entity_poly.entity_id
_entity_poly.type
_entity_poly.pdbx_seq_one_letter_code
_entity_poly.pdbx_strand_id
1 'polypeptide(L)'
;MVDDDTTFQLRLNRYGPELLSGLTGAYGDRAAELFERLTKALRTAFDARSSDLRVLDEARLLSPDWLQRPDMVGYVCYADRFGGTLSGVADRISHLESLGVKYLHLMPLLKPREGDSDGGYAVADYRAVDPKLGTMDDLVALAGTLRAHQMSLVVDLVLNHVAREHEWGARARAGEQKYRDYFLIYP
;
A
#
# COMPACT_ATOMS: atom_id res chain seq x y z
N MET A 1 11.57 4.26 -27.76
CA MET A 1 11.06 3.87 -26.42
C MET A 1 11.62 2.49 -26.12
N VAL A 2 12.19 2.31 -24.94
CA VAL A 2 12.56 0.96 -24.45
C VAL A 2 11.24 0.22 -24.22
N ASP A 3 11.14 -1.03 -24.69
CA ASP A 3 9.91 -1.81 -24.50
C ASP A 3 9.70 -2.15 -23.02
N ASP A 4 8.46 -2.47 -22.68
CA ASP A 4 8.06 -2.72 -21.28
C ASP A 4 8.78 -3.91 -20.66
N ASP A 5 9.10 -4.93 -21.46
CA ASP A 5 9.82 -6.11 -20.98
C ASP A 5 11.25 -5.74 -20.59
N THR A 6 11.94 -5.03 -21.46
CA THR A 6 13.30 -4.51 -21.18
C THR A 6 13.32 -3.61 -19.94
N THR A 7 12.31 -2.74 -19.78
CA THR A 7 12.21 -1.85 -18.61
C THR A 7 12.05 -2.64 -17.31
N PHE A 8 11.19 -3.65 -17.29
CA PHE A 8 11.01 -4.50 -16.11
C PHE A 8 12.30 -5.26 -15.77
N GLN A 9 12.96 -5.86 -16.77
CA GLN A 9 14.21 -6.60 -16.57
C GLN A 9 15.34 -5.71 -16.05
N LEU A 10 15.49 -4.50 -16.55
CA LEU A 10 16.48 -3.54 -16.05
C LEU A 10 16.25 -3.21 -14.57
N ARG A 11 14.99 -3.00 -14.17
CA ARG A 11 14.64 -2.75 -12.76
C ARG A 11 14.91 -3.98 -11.90
N LEU A 12 14.53 -5.16 -12.37
CA LEU A 12 14.77 -6.41 -11.64
C LEU A 12 16.27 -6.68 -11.49
N ASN A 13 17.06 -6.47 -12.52
CA ASN A 13 18.53 -6.65 -12.46
C ASN A 13 19.17 -5.67 -11.47
N ARG A 14 18.65 -4.45 -11.38
CA ARG A 14 19.19 -3.43 -10.46
C ARG A 14 18.82 -3.71 -9.01
N TYR A 15 17.56 -4.03 -8.72
CA TYR A 15 17.04 -4.10 -7.34
C TYR A 15 16.85 -5.54 -6.84
N GLY A 16 16.82 -6.53 -7.73
CA GLY A 16 16.62 -7.93 -7.40
C GLY A 16 17.64 -8.49 -6.42
N PRO A 17 18.95 -8.20 -6.56
CA PRO A 17 19.95 -8.68 -5.62
C PRO A 17 19.72 -8.19 -4.18
N GLU A 18 19.36 -6.93 -4.00
CA GLU A 18 19.05 -6.35 -2.68
C GLU A 18 17.79 -6.96 -2.10
N LEU A 19 16.74 -7.11 -2.92
CA LEU A 19 15.50 -7.77 -2.54
C LEU A 19 15.74 -9.22 -2.09
N LEU A 20 16.52 -9.98 -2.86
CA LEU A 20 16.87 -11.36 -2.50
C LEU A 20 17.68 -11.42 -1.21
N SER A 21 18.62 -10.50 -1.01
CA SER A 21 19.40 -10.39 0.22
C SER A 21 18.51 -10.11 1.43
N GLY A 22 17.56 -9.17 1.31
CA GLY A 22 16.58 -8.88 2.36
C GLY A 22 15.69 -10.09 2.69
N LEU A 23 15.21 -10.80 1.65
CA LEU A 23 14.44 -12.04 1.84
C LEU A 23 15.27 -13.14 2.50
N THR A 24 16.55 -13.27 2.16
CA THR A 24 17.45 -14.25 2.77
C THR A 24 17.64 -13.96 4.26
N GLY A 25 17.82 -12.69 4.62
CA GLY A 25 17.92 -12.28 6.02
C GLY A 25 16.66 -12.56 6.85
N ALA A 26 15.47 -12.41 6.23
CA ALA A 26 14.20 -12.60 6.92
C ALA A 26 13.68 -14.04 6.90
N TYR A 27 13.92 -14.81 5.83
CA TYR A 27 13.25 -16.09 5.57
C TYR A 27 14.22 -17.27 5.32
N GLY A 28 15.53 -17.04 5.35
CA GLY A 28 16.54 -18.11 5.21
C GLY A 28 16.37 -18.91 3.92
N ASP A 29 16.33 -20.24 4.04
CA ASP A 29 16.25 -21.18 2.91
C ASP A 29 15.02 -21.00 2.01
N ARG A 30 13.98 -20.33 2.50
CA ARG A 30 12.77 -20.04 1.71
C ARG A 30 12.91 -18.82 0.79
N ALA A 31 14.00 -18.07 0.90
CA ALA A 31 14.17 -16.80 0.19
C ALA A 31 14.06 -16.94 -1.33
N ALA A 32 14.65 -17.98 -1.91
CA ALA A 32 14.63 -18.21 -3.35
C ALA A 32 13.19 -18.42 -3.88
N GLU A 33 12.40 -19.29 -3.23
CA GLU A 33 10.98 -19.51 -3.57
C GLU A 33 10.17 -18.22 -3.45
N LEU A 34 10.36 -17.47 -2.36
CA LEU A 34 9.66 -16.23 -2.12
C LEU A 34 10.05 -15.16 -3.13
N PHE A 35 11.30 -15.08 -3.53
CA PHE A 35 11.77 -14.17 -4.56
C PHE A 35 11.10 -14.44 -5.92
N GLU A 36 11.02 -15.69 -6.35
CA GLU A 36 10.33 -16.06 -7.59
C GLU A 36 8.85 -15.69 -7.56
N ARG A 37 8.17 -16.02 -6.46
CA ARG A 37 6.74 -15.68 -6.28
C ARG A 37 6.51 -14.17 -6.28
N LEU A 38 7.36 -13.42 -5.59
CA LEU A 38 7.27 -11.96 -5.53
C LEU A 38 7.57 -11.34 -6.89
N THR A 39 8.61 -11.80 -7.60
CA THR A 39 8.95 -11.33 -8.95
C THR A 39 7.79 -11.54 -9.92
N LYS A 40 7.12 -12.70 -9.86
CA LYS A 40 5.93 -12.97 -10.67
C LYS A 40 4.78 -12.01 -10.35
N ALA A 41 4.54 -11.74 -9.08
CA ALA A 41 3.50 -10.79 -8.66
C ALA A 41 3.84 -9.35 -9.12
N LEU A 42 5.10 -8.94 -8.97
CA LEU A 42 5.60 -7.64 -9.43
C LEU A 42 5.48 -7.50 -10.96
N ARG A 43 5.78 -8.56 -11.72
CA ARG A 43 5.59 -8.57 -13.17
C ARG A 43 4.12 -8.37 -13.54
N THR A 44 3.21 -9.13 -12.93
CA THR A 44 1.78 -8.99 -13.18
C THR A 44 1.28 -7.58 -12.86
N ALA A 45 1.72 -7.00 -11.74
CA ALA A 45 1.36 -5.64 -11.38
C ALA A 45 1.95 -4.59 -12.34
N PHE A 46 3.17 -4.80 -12.82
CA PHE A 46 3.82 -3.93 -13.81
C PHE A 46 3.07 -3.95 -15.15
N ASP A 47 2.68 -5.14 -15.63
CA ASP A 47 1.97 -5.29 -16.90
C ASP A 47 0.56 -4.65 -16.85
N ALA A 48 -0.11 -4.73 -15.70
CA ALA A 48 -1.42 -4.12 -15.47
C ALA A 48 -1.37 -2.59 -15.27
N ARG A 49 -0.17 -2.01 -15.15
CA ARG A 49 -0.01 -0.59 -14.85
C ARG A 49 -0.29 0.28 -16.07
N SER A 50 -1.15 1.28 -15.95
CA SER A 50 -1.51 2.20 -17.04
C SER A 50 -0.32 3.07 -17.49
N SER A 51 -0.37 3.56 -18.73
CA SER A 51 0.70 4.36 -19.33
C SER A 51 1.00 5.64 -18.56
N ASP A 52 -0.02 6.34 -18.04
CA ASP A 52 0.14 7.54 -17.23
C ASP A 52 0.88 7.26 -15.92
N LEU A 53 0.59 6.12 -15.28
CA LEU A 53 1.30 5.70 -14.08
C LEU A 53 2.75 5.28 -14.35
N ARG A 54 3.04 4.70 -15.52
CA ARG A 54 4.42 4.38 -15.93
C ARG A 54 5.24 5.65 -16.16
N VAL A 55 4.66 6.67 -16.80
CA VAL A 55 5.30 7.99 -16.95
C VAL A 55 5.59 8.62 -15.58
N LEU A 56 4.65 8.54 -14.65
CA LEU A 56 4.84 9.03 -13.29
C LEU A 56 5.96 8.27 -12.55
N ASP A 57 6.04 6.94 -12.71
CA ASP A 57 7.10 6.12 -12.14
C ASP A 57 8.48 6.51 -12.67
N GLU A 58 8.58 6.74 -13.98
CA GLU A 58 9.83 7.17 -14.61
C GLU A 58 10.28 8.54 -14.11
N ALA A 59 9.36 9.50 -14.02
CA ALA A 59 9.63 10.81 -13.45
C ALA A 59 10.15 10.73 -12.01
N ARG A 60 9.57 9.86 -11.19
CA ARG A 60 10.00 9.63 -9.80
C ARG A 60 11.34 8.92 -9.69
N LEU A 61 11.66 8.01 -10.63
CA LEU A 61 12.98 7.38 -10.69
C LEU A 61 14.09 8.37 -11.05
N LEU A 62 13.78 9.35 -11.88
CA LEU A 62 14.71 10.43 -12.24
C LEU A 62 14.89 11.48 -11.13
N SER A 63 13.95 11.54 -10.18
CA SER A 63 14.00 12.41 -9.00
C SER A 63 13.67 11.61 -7.75
N PRO A 64 14.58 10.74 -7.26
CA PRO A 64 14.29 9.78 -6.19
C PRO A 64 13.96 10.45 -4.84
N ASP A 65 14.35 11.69 -4.66
CA ASP A 65 14.06 12.56 -3.52
C ASP A 65 12.72 13.33 -3.64
N TRP A 66 11.90 13.00 -4.64
CA TRP A 66 10.69 13.76 -4.97
C TRP A 66 9.75 14.00 -3.78
N LEU A 67 9.65 13.05 -2.85
CA LEU A 67 8.80 13.18 -1.65
C LEU A 67 9.44 14.06 -0.56
N GLN A 68 10.76 14.23 -0.58
CA GLN A 68 11.54 14.97 0.43
C GLN A 68 11.77 16.46 0.04
N ARG A 69 11.28 16.84 -1.11
CA ARG A 69 11.43 18.22 -1.61
C ARG A 69 10.66 19.21 -0.73
N PRO A 70 11.17 20.46 -0.55
CA PRO A 70 10.50 21.46 0.30
C PRO A 70 9.10 21.87 -0.14
N ASP A 71 8.77 21.67 -1.43
CA ASP A 71 7.45 21.95 -2.02
C ASP A 71 6.44 20.80 -1.84
N MET A 72 6.87 19.66 -1.28
CA MET A 72 6.02 18.49 -1.01
C MET A 72 5.27 18.65 0.32
N VAL A 73 4.24 19.50 0.32
CA VAL A 73 3.37 19.71 1.47
C VAL A 73 2.45 18.49 1.65
N GLY A 74 2.48 17.89 2.82
CA GLY A 74 1.62 16.77 3.20
C GLY A 74 0.45 17.19 4.08
N TYR A 75 -0.67 16.49 3.95
CA TYR A 75 -1.81 16.62 4.84
C TYR A 75 -2.20 15.24 5.37
N VAL A 76 -2.27 15.08 6.69
CA VAL A 76 -2.57 13.81 7.36
C VAL A 76 -3.94 13.92 8.05
N CYS A 77 -4.82 12.96 7.81
CA CYS A 77 -6.11 12.91 8.49
C CYS A 77 -6.73 11.51 8.45
N TYR A 78 -7.73 11.32 9.31
CA TYR A 78 -8.69 10.23 9.17
C TYR A 78 -9.75 10.60 8.13
N ALA A 79 -10.09 9.68 7.23
CA ALA A 79 -11.06 9.90 6.16
C ALA A 79 -12.46 10.24 6.71
N ASP A 80 -12.90 9.53 7.75
CA ASP A 80 -14.19 9.75 8.42
C ASP A 80 -14.32 11.14 9.05
N ARG A 81 -13.23 11.64 9.66
CA ARG A 81 -13.21 12.96 10.31
C ARG A 81 -13.06 14.12 9.31
N PHE A 82 -12.44 13.87 8.18
CA PHE A 82 -12.18 14.89 7.17
C PHE A 82 -13.32 15.01 6.14
N GLY A 83 -13.79 13.88 5.61
CA GLY A 83 -14.81 13.83 4.56
C GLY A 83 -16.01 12.93 4.86
N GLY A 84 -15.98 12.19 5.97
CA GLY A 84 -16.98 11.19 6.32
C GLY A 84 -16.78 9.86 5.59
N THR A 85 -16.53 9.90 4.29
CA THR A 85 -16.29 8.76 3.41
C THR A 85 -15.16 9.07 2.42
N LEU A 86 -14.69 8.08 1.67
CA LEU A 86 -13.69 8.29 0.61
C LEU A 86 -14.20 9.25 -0.48
N SER A 87 -15.49 9.15 -0.84
CA SER A 87 -16.12 10.10 -1.74
C SER A 87 -16.15 11.52 -1.15
N GLY A 88 -16.53 11.67 0.12
CA GLY A 88 -16.50 12.95 0.81
C GLY A 88 -15.10 13.55 0.97
N VAL A 89 -14.05 12.73 1.00
CA VAL A 89 -12.66 13.22 0.91
C VAL A 89 -12.40 13.83 -0.46
N ALA A 90 -12.88 13.20 -1.54
CA ALA A 90 -12.77 13.76 -2.90
C ALA A 90 -13.41 15.13 -3.02
N ASP A 91 -14.56 15.37 -2.36
CA ASP A 91 -15.25 16.67 -2.34
C ASP A 91 -14.43 17.78 -1.65
N ARG A 92 -13.38 17.43 -0.91
CA ARG A 92 -12.51 18.38 -0.20
C ARG A 92 -11.19 18.70 -0.92
N ILE A 93 -10.98 18.21 -2.14
CA ILE A 93 -9.73 18.40 -2.88
C ILE A 93 -9.43 19.87 -3.09
N SER A 94 -10.40 20.72 -3.42
CA SER A 94 -10.20 22.16 -3.58
C SER A 94 -9.67 22.85 -2.31
N HIS A 95 -10.08 22.35 -1.13
CA HIS A 95 -9.51 22.82 0.14
C HIS A 95 -8.02 22.42 0.26
N LEU A 96 -7.69 21.16 -0.06
CA LEU A 96 -6.30 20.70 -0.04
C LEU A 96 -5.42 21.48 -1.03
N GLU A 97 -5.94 21.78 -2.23
CA GLU A 97 -5.26 22.63 -3.21
C GLU A 97 -4.97 24.02 -2.67
N SER A 98 -5.96 24.63 -2.00
CA SER A 98 -5.79 25.98 -1.40
C SER A 98 -4.71 26.03 -0.33
N LEU A 99 -4.39 24.90 0.29
CA LEU A 99 -3.30 24.74 1.25
C LEU A 99 -1.95 24.36 0.59
N GLY A 100 -1.93 24.17 -0.73
CA GLY A 100 -0.73 23.76 -1.45
C GLY A 100 -0.34 22.29 -1.24
N VAL A 101 -1.29 21.42 -0.81
CA VAL A 101 -1.04 20.01 -0.52
C VAL A 101 -0.62 19.26 -1.79
N LYS A 102 0.43 18.44 -1.68
CA LYS A 102 0.97 17.60 -2.75
C LYS A 102 0.84 16.10 -2.46
N TYR A 103 0.65 15.73 -1.21
CA TYR A 103 0.24 14.37 -0.86
C TYR A 103 -0.74 14.36 0.32
N LEU A 104 -1.75 13.53 0.19
CA LEU A 104 -2.73 13.27 1.25
C LEU A 104 -2.40 11.93 1.89
N HIS A 105 -2.10 11.94 3.18
CA HIS A 105 -1.93 10.73 3.98
C HIS A 105 -3.24 10.45 4.72
N LEU A 106 -3.94 9.41 4.30
CA LEU A 106 -5.11 8.90 5.00
C LEU A 106 -4.68 7.83 6.00
N MET A 107 -4.96 8.07 7.26
CA MET A 107 -4.77 7.12 8.34
C MET A 107 -5.66 5.88 8.09
N PRO A 108 -5.48 4.75 8.81
CA PRO A 108 -5.89 3.43 8.33
C PRO A 108 -7.23 3.37 7.61
N LEU A 109 -7.23 2.79 6.40
CA LEU A 109 -8.40 2.67 5.52
C LEU A 109 -8.91 1.23 5.40
N LEU A 110 -8.05 0.25 5.72
CA LEU A 110 -8.38 -1.16 5.51
C LEU A 110 -9.38 -1.62 6.55
N LYS A 111 -10.16 -2.66 6.20
CA LYS A 111 -11.21 -3.19 7.05
C LYS A 111 -10.66 -3.59 8.42
N PRO A 112 -11.01 -2.85 9.47
CA PRO A 112 -10.57 -3.16 10.82
C PRO A 112 -11.46 -4.23 11.45
N ARG A 113 -11.09 -4.69 12.65
CA ARG A 113 -12.00 -5.46 13.51
C ARG A 113 -13.21 -4.62 13.89
N GLU A 114 -14.31 -5.29 14.24
CA GLU A 114 -15.50 -4.63 14.79
C GLU A 114 -15.25 -4.15 16.23
N GLY A 115 -15.91 -3.05 16.59
CA GLY A 115 -15.79 -2.45 17.93
C GLY A 115 -14.50 -1.65 18.09
N ASP A 116 -13.79 -1.89 19.18
CA ASP A 116 -12.51 -1.23 19.49
C ASP A 116 -11.41 -1.73 18.55
N SER A 117 -11.10 -0.93 17.55
CA SER A 117 -10.20 -1.26 16.44
C SER A 117 -8.83 -0.58 16.54
N ASP A 118 -8.52 0.05 17.67
CA ASP A 118 -7.29 0.84 17.82
C ASP A 118 -7.16 1.91 16.72
N GLY A 119 -8.22 2.68 16.49
CA GLY A 119 -8.23 3.71 15.45
C GLY A 119 -8.12 3.17 14.01
N GLY A 120 -8.47 1.90 13.78
CA GLY A 120 -8.36 1.24 12.48
C GLY A 120 -7.07 0.43 12.28
N TYR A 121 -6.13 0.50 13.22
CA TYR A 121 -4.85 -0.23 13.12
C TYR A 121 -4.98 -1.74 13.37
N ALA A 122 -6.07 -2.21 14.00
CA ALA A 122 -6.36 -3.63 14.13
C ALA A 122 -7.01 -4.17 12.84
N VAL A 123 -6.21 -4.42 11.80
CA VAL A 123 -6.67 -4.82 10.47
C VAL A 123 -7.18 -6.27 10.49
N ALA A 124 -8.43 -6.45 10.09
CA ALA A 124 -9.07 -7.76 9.94
C ALA A 124 -9.02 -8.30 8.50
N ASP A 125 -8.94 -7.41 7.49
CA ASP A 125 -8.85 -7.81 6.08
C ASP A 125 -8.07 -6.75 5.28
N TYR A 126 -6.93 -7.16 4.72
CA TYR A 126 -6.08 -6.30 3.87
C TYR A 126 -6.60 -6.11 2.44
N ARG A 127 -7.64 -6.82 2.05
CA ARG A 127 -8.21 -6.77 0.69
C ARG A 127 -9.49 -5.97 0.60
N ALA A 128 -9.94 -5.42 1.72
CA ALA A 128 -11.15 -4.61 1.79
C ALA A 128 -10.88 -3.27 2.49
N VAL A 129 -11.58 -2.24 2.06
CA VAL A 129 -11.68 -0.97 2.76
C VAL A 129 -12.67 -1.12 3.93
N ASP A 130 -12.53 -0.29 4.97
CA ASP A 130 -13.55 -0.18 6.02
C ASP A 130 -14.90 0.17 5.37
N PRO A 131 -15.94 -0.68 5.54
CA PRO A 131 -17.27 -0.43 4.94
C PRO A 131 -17.90 0.92 5.33
N LYS A 132 -17.47 1.52 6.44
CA LYS A 132 -17.92 2.86 6.85
C LYS A 132 -17.35 3.97 5.97
N LEU A 133 -16.20 3.75 5.36
CA LEU A 133 -15.51 4.71 4.50
C LEU A 133 -15.89 4.55 3.03
N GLY A 134 -16.27 3.34 2.59
CA GLY A 134 -16.61 3.03 1.21
C GLY A 134 -16.09 1.65 0.77
N THR A 135 -15.82 1.53 -0.51
CA THR A 135 -15.37 0.30 -1.19
C THR A 135 -13.95 0.44 -1.74
N MET A 136 -13.38 -0.66 -2.26
CA MET A 136 -12.12 -0.59 -3.01
C MET A 136 -12.26 0.26 -4.29
N ASP A 137 -13.42 0.25 -4.94
CA ASP A 137 -13.67 1.08 -6.12
C ASP A 137 -13.69 2.57 -5.76
N ASP A 138 -14.24 2.94 -4.60
CA ASP A 138 -14.19 4.31 -4.10
C ASP A 138 -12.75 4.74 -3.80
N LEU A 139 -11.91 3.84 -3.28
CA LEU A 139 -10.48 4.12 -3.05
C LEU A 139 -9.73 4.31 -4.38
N VAL A 140 -10.03 3.49 -5.39
CA VAL A 140 -9.47 3.64 -6.74
C VAL A 140 -9.90 4.97 -7.37
N ALA A 141 -11.17 5.33 -7.24
CA ALA A 141 -11.71 6.60 -7.73
C ALA A 141 -11.04 7.81 -7.05
N LEU A 142 -10.92 7.78 -5.71
CA LEU A 142 -10.23 8.83 -4.95
C LEU A 142 -8.77 8.96 -5.38
N ALA A 143 -8.03 7.85 -5.52
CA ALA A 143 -6.64 7.86 -5.96
C ALA A 143 -6.50 8.46 -7.38
N GLY A 144 -7.46 8.16 -8.28
CA GLY A 144 -7.53 8.74 -9.61
C GLY A 144 -7.77 10.25 -9.58
N THR A 145 -8.74 10.69 -8.75
CA THR A 145 -9.08 12.11 -8.60
C THR A 145 -7.91 12.90 -8.00
N LEU A 146 -7.28 12.40 -6.92
CA LEU A 146 -6.09 13.04 -6.33
C LEU A 146 -4.97 13.19 -7.38
N ARG A 147 -4.71 12.14 -8.16
CA ARG A 147 -3.69 12.19 -9.21
C ARG A 147 -4.01 13.22 -10.30
N ALA A 148 -5.26 13.36 -10.71
CA ALA A 148 -5.68 14.38 -11.66
C ALA A 148 -5.41 15.81 -11.14
N HIS A 149 -5.41 15.98 -9.81
CA HIS A 149 -5.06 17.22 -9.10
C HIS A 149 -3.58 17.26 -8.66
N GLN A 150 -2.74 16.41 -9.23
CA GLN A 150 -1.29 16.33 -8.92
C GLN A 150 -0.97 16.04 -7.45
N MET A 151 -1.88 15.38 -6.75
CA MET A 151 -1.70 14.90 -5.38
C MET A 151 -1.42 13.41 -5.35
N SER A 152 -0.52 12.98 -4.47
CA SER A 152 -0.28 11.57 -4.20
C SER A 152 -1.12 11.11 -3.02
N LEU A 153 -1.64 9.88 -3.08
CA LEU A 153 -2.24 9.22 -1.94
C LEU A 153 -1.18 8.44 -1.17
N VAL A 154 -1.12 8.63 0.14
CA VAL A 154 -0.35 7.84 1.09
C VAL A 154 -1.33 7.15 2.04
N VAL A 155 -1.10 5.88 2.34
CA VAL A 155 -1.93 5.09 3.25
C VAL A 155 -1.07 4.31 4.22
N ASP A 156 -1.58 4.05 5.42
CA ASP A 156 -0.92 3.18 6.38
C ASP A 156 -0.97 1.72 5.93
N LEU A 157 0.16 1.04 6.03
CA LEU A 157 0.28 -0.39 5.83
C LEU A 157 0.78 -1.06 7.11
N VAL A 158 -0.15 -1.63 7.89
CA VAL A 158 0.15 -2.27 9.17
C VAL A 158 0.63 -3.70 8.93
N LEU A 159 1.94 -3.96 9.03
CA LEU A 159 2.55 -5.28 8.77
C LEU A 159 3.03 -6.00 10.04
N ASN A 160 3.15 -5.29 11.17
CA ASN A 160 3.70 -5.82 12.42
C ASN A 160 2.70 -6.62 13.25
N HIS A 161 1.40 -6.45 13.02
CA HIS A 161 0.33 -7.20 13.67
C HIS A 161 -0.92 -7.25 12.79
N VAL A 162 -1.86 -8.10 13.16
CA VAL A 162 -3.20 -8.21 12.57
C VAL A 162 -4.25 -8.21 13.66
N ALA A 163 -5.49 -7.92 13.32
CA ALA A 163 -6.60 -8.11 14.23
C ALA A 163 -6.71 -9.57 14.67
N ARG A 164 -7.21 -9.80 15.90
CA ARG A 164 -7.45 -11.16 16.41
C ARG A 164 -8.36 -11.97 15.47
N GLU A 165 -9.29 -11.31 14.81
CA GLU A 165 -10.29 -11.87 13.89
C GLU A 165 -9.75 -12.10 12.48
N HIS A 166 -8.55 -11.60 12.15
CA HIS A 166 -7.93 -11.84 10.85
C HIS A 166 -7.81 -13.34 10.57
N GLU A 167 -8.12 -13.77 9.35
CA GLU A 167 -8.14 -15.19 8.94
C GLU A 167 -6.86 -15.93 9.39
N TRP A 168 -5.70 -15.35 9.15
CA TRP A 168 -4.42 -15.98 9.52
C TRP A 168 -4.28 -16.18 11.02
N GLY A 169 -4.67 -15.19 11.83
CA GLY A 169 -4.65 -15.29 13.28
C GLY A 169 -5.65 -16.33 13.80
N ALA A 170 -6.83 -16.40 13.22
CA ALA A 170 -7.84 -17.39 13.58
C ALA A 170 -7.36 -18.83 13.27
N ARG A 171 -6.81 -19.05 12.09
CA ARG A 171 -6.28 -20.35 11.65
C ARG A 171 -5.03 -20.77 12.42
N ALA A 172 -4.14 -19.82 12.75
CA ALA A 172 -2.98 -20.08 13.60
C ALA A 172 -3.41 -20.59 15.01
N ARG A 173 -4.43 -19.96 15.61
CA ARG A 173 -5.00 -20.39 16.89
C ARG A 173 -5.72 -21.72 16.80
N ALA A 174 -6.30 -22.07 15.67
CA ALA A 174 -6.87 -23.39 15.41
C ALA A 174 -5.82 -24.50 15.23
N GLY A 175 -4.52 -24.16 15.29
CA GLY A 175 -3.42 -25.13 15.25
C GLY A 175 -2.88 -25.40 13.86
N GLU A 176 -3.31 -24.68 12.84
CA GLU A 176 -2.81 -24.86 11.47
C GLU A 176 -1.36 -24.35 11.35
N GLN A 177 -0.40 -25.28 11.19
CA GLN A 177 1.04 -24.96 11.22
C GLN A 177 1.43 -23.89 10.19
N LYS A 178 0.93 -24.00 8.95
CA LYS A 178 1.17 -23.01 7.89
C LYS A 178 0.93 -21.56 8.34
N TYR A 179 -0.12 -21.33 9.14
CA TYR A 179 -0.49 -20.00 9.61
C TYR A 179 0.21 -19.62 10.91
N ARG A 180 0.60 -20.61 11.73
CA ARG A 180 1.44 -20.37 12.91
C ARG A 180 2.80 -19.80 12.52
N ASP A 181 3.34 -20.23 11.40
CA ASP A 181 4.64 -19.78 10.87
C ASP A 181 4.65 -18.28 10.45
N TYR A 182 3.46 -17.64 10.39
CA TYR A 182 3.35 -16.20 10.12
C TYR A 182 3.50 -15.32 11.36
N PHE A 183 3.51 -15.93 12.55
CA PHE A 183 3.50 -15.21 13.82
C PHE A 183 4.66 -15.61 14.71
N LEU A 184 5.18 -14.65 15.45
CA LEU A 184 6.04 -14.93 16.58
C LEU A 184 5.16 -15.38 17.73
N ILE A 185 5.24 -16.65 18.11
CA ILE A 185 4.44 -17.25 19.16
C ILE A 185 5.36 -17.57 20.33
N TYR A 186 5.07 -16.97 21.47
CA TYR A 186 5.78 -17.25 22.72
C TYR A 186 4.98 -18.23 23.56
N PRO A 187 5.63 -19.09 24.37
CA PRO A 187 4.97 -20.02 25.29
C PRO A 187 4.18 -19.29 26.38
#